data_7cb18ec299c1e12fa616438c8b4d29c8
#
_entry.id   7cb18ec299c1e12fa616438c8b4d29c8
#
_cell.length_a   1.000
_cell.length_b   1.000
_cell.length_c   1.000
_cell.angle_alpha   90.00
_cell.angle_beta   90.00
_cell.angle_gamma   90.00
#
_symmetry.space_group_name_H-M   'P 1'
#
loop_
_entity.id
_entity.type
_entity.pdbx_description
1 polymer ?
#
loop_
_entity_poly.entity_id
_entity_poly.type
_entity_poly.pdbx_seq_one_letter_code
_entity_poly.pdbx_strand_id
1 'polypeptide(L)'
;MKAHNNIKNNIDDVMNFYFTICSLELSCKDLCNAFILFANRGKLLTGERVITVSQSKRINAIMQTCGFYDQAGLFSYKIGLPGKSGVGGGIIAVHPGNYAIAVYSPRLNDKGNSVLGMKF
;
A
#
# COMPACT_ATOMS: atom_id res chain seq x y z
N MET A 1 -1.37 -21.26 -4.92
CA MET A 1 -0.28 -20.65 -5.70
C MET A 1 0.75 -21.67 -6.13
N LYS A 2 1.24 -22.56 -5.24
CA LYS A 2 2.18 -23.64 -5.63
C LYS A 2 1.58 -24.59 -6.67
N ALA A 3 0.31 -24.99 -6.51
CA ALA A 3 -0.40 -25.85 -7.47
C ALA A 3 -0.48 -25.26 -8.89
N HIS A 4 -0.34 -23.94 -9.04
CA HIS A 4 -0.29 -23.24 -10.33
C HIS A 4 1.13 -22.87 -10.77
N ASN A 5 2.14 -23.50 -10.14
CA ASN A 5 3.56 -23.30 -10.44
C ASN A 5 4.05 -21.82 -10.27
N ASN A 6 3.34 -21.02 -9.46
CA ASN A 6 3.71 -19.63 -9.16
C ASN A 6 4.71 -19.50 -8.01
N ILE A 7 4.87 -20.55 -7.18
CA ILE A 7 5.87 -20.63 -6.11
C ILE A 7 6.78 -21.83 -6.42
N LYS A 8 8.05 -21.56 -6.65
CA LYS A 8 9.07 -22.55 -6.97
C LYS A 8 9.95 -22.94 -5.77
N ASN A 9 10.10 -22.01 -4.82
CA ASN A 9 10.86 -22.20 -3.60
C ASN A 9 10.12 -23.11 -2.59
N ASN A 10 10.81 -23.49 -1.52
CA ASN A 10 10.20 -24.19 -0.40
C ASN A 10 9.05 -23.33 0.16
N ILE A 11 7.90 -23.95 0.44
CA ILE A 11 6.70 -23.23 0.91
C ILE A 11 6.94 -22.64 2.30
N ASP A 12 7.56 -23.39 3.20
CA ASP A 12 7.76 -22.96 4.58
C ASP A 12 8.66 -21.70 4.63
N ASP A 13 9.72 -21.66 3.80
CA ASP A 13 10.60 -20.50 3.68
C ASP A 13 9.83 -19.28 3.15
N VAL A 14 9.01 -19.48 2.12
CA VAL A 14 8.18 -18.41 1.55
C VAL A 14 7.16 -17.90 2.58
N MET A 15 6.53 -18.80 3.34
CA MET A 15 5.55 -18.42 4.36
C MET A 15 6.19 -17.71 5.55
N ASN A 16 7.34 -18.18 6.02
CA ASN A 16 8.09 -17.54 7.10
C ASN A 16 8.53 -16.13 6.71
N PHE A 17 9.04 -15.96 5.51
CA PHE A 17 9.39 -14.64 4.97
C PHE A 17 8.16 -13.71 4.88
N TYR A 18 7.04 -14.23 4.35
CA TYR A 18 5.79 -13.49 4.24
C TYR A 18 5.26 -13.06 5.62
N PHE A 19 5.25 -13.97 6.60
CA PHE A 19 4.80 -13.64 7.97
C PHE A 19 5.70 -12.59 8.62
N THR A 20 7.02 -12.68 8.43
CA THR A 20 7.96 -11.68 8.94
C THR A 20 7.66 -10.28 8.38
N ILE A 21 7.44 -10.16 7.07
CA ILE A 21 7.09 -8.88 6.45
C ILE A 21 5.73 -8.38 6.95
N CYS A 22 4.73 -9.25 7.08
CA CYS A 22 3.40 -8.87 7.54
C CYS A 22 3.34 -8.52 9.04
N SER A 23 4.39 -8.85 9.81
CA SER A 23 4.49 -8.56 11.24
C SER A 23 5.16 -7.23 11.57
N LEU A 24 5.47 -6.41 10.57
CA LEU A 24 6.04 -5.08 10.80
C LEU A 24 5.02 -4.17 11.51
N GLU A 25 5.41 -3.65 12.66
CA GLU A 25 4.65 -2.65 13.40
C GLU A 25 5.11 -1.24 12.99
N LEU A 26 4.17 -0.41 12.56
CA LEU A 26 4.43 0.94 12.07
C LEU A 26 3.39 1.92 12.62
N SER A 27 3.83 3.12 13.00
CA SER A 27 2.91 4.24 13.20
C SER A 27 2.42 4.80 11.86
N CYS A 28 1.33 5.59 11.86
CA CYS A 28 0.90 6.32 10.66
C CYS A 28 2.03 7.23 10.11
N LYS A 29 2.84 7.81 10.99
CA LYS A 29 4.00 8.62 10.58
C LYS A 29 5.05 7.79 9.84
N ASP A 30 5.38 6.60 10.35
CA ASP A 30 6.35 5.70 9.70
C ASP A 30 5.81 5.22 8.36
N LEU A 31 4.52 4.92 8.29
CA LEU A 31 3.87 4.54 7.05
C LEU A 31 3.91 5.67 6.01
N CYS A 32 3.63 6.92 6.41
CA CYS A 32 3.80 8.08 5.53
C CYS A 32 5.24 8.24 5.06
N ASN A 33 6.22 8.12 5.95
CA ASN A 33 7.64 8.20 5.61
C ASN A 33 8.06 7.11 4.61
N ALA A 34 7.55 5.88 4.78
CA ALA A 34 7.81 4.79 3.85
C ALA A 34 7.20 5.03 2.46
N PHE A 35 6.01 5.64 2.40
CA PHE A 35 5.29 5.85 1.14
C PHE A 35 5.59 7.18 0.46
N ILE A 36 6.26 8.12 1.14
CA ILE A 36 6.62 9.42 0.54
C ILE A 36 7.49 9.27 -0.73
N LEU A 37 8.25 8.19 -0.82
CA LEU A 37 9.05 7.89 -2.01
C LEU A 37 8.19 7.79 -3.28
N PHE A 38 6.95 7.33 -3.17
CA PHE A 38 6.02 7.22 -4.31
C PHE A 38 5.43 8.59 -4.69
N ALA A 39 5.24 9.49 -3.72
CA ALA A 39 4.94 10.89 -3.99
C ALA A 39 6.13 11.61 -4.65
N ASN A 40 7.33 11.38 -4.15
CA ASN A 40 8.58 11.99 -4.62
C ASN A 40 9.19 11.32 -5.87
N ARG A 41 8.37 10.62 -6.65
CA ARG A 41 8.81 10.00 -7.91
C ARG A 41 10.03 9.08 -7.74
N GLY A 42 10.05 8.31 -6.63
CA GLY A 42 11.08 7.32 -6.33
C GLY A 42 12.28 7.84 -5.53
N LYS A 43 12.17 9.02 -4.90
CA LYS A 43 13.20 9.57 -3.99
C LYS A 43 12.74 9.54 -2.55
N LEU A 44 13.65 9.23 -1.64
CA LEU A 44 13.47 9.42 -0.20
C LEU A 44 13.46 10.91 0.18
N LEU A 45 13.09 11.23 1.41
CA LEU A 45 13.19 12.59 1.96
C LEU A 45 14.66 13.10 2.00
N THR A 46 15.62 12.19 2.08
CA THR A 46 17.06 12.49 1.98
C THR A 46 17.50 12.97 0.58
N GLY A 47 16.64 12.84 -0.43
CA GLY A 47 16.96 13.11 -1.82
C GLY A 47 17.53 11.91 -2.59
N GLU A 48 17.88 10.83 -1.89
CA GLU A 48 18.38 9.58 -2.50
C GLU A 48 17.29 8.94 -3.38
N ARG A 49 17.66 8.48 -4.57
CA ARG A 49 16.78 7.75 -5.48
C ARG A 49 16.85 6.25 -5.21
N VAL A 50 15.74 5.67 -4.78
CA VAL A 50 15.63 4.21 -4.51
C VAL A 50 15.03 3.47 -5.72
N ILE A 51 14.06 4.09 -6.40
CA ILE A 51 13.42 3.52 -7.60
C ILE A 51 13.34 4.58 -8.70
N THR A 52 13.24 4.12 -9.94
CA THR A 52 13.10 5.02 -11.08
C THR A 52 11.71 5.71 -11.08
N VAL A 53 11.62 6.82 -11.80
CA VAL A 53 10.33 7.52 -12.01
C VAL A 53 9.29 6.57 -12.65
N SER A 54 9.72 5.74 -13.60
CA SER A 54 8.85 4.77 -14.27
C SER A 54 8.31 3.72 -13.30
N GLN A 55 9.18 3.17 -12.43
CA GLN A 55 8.76 2.21 -11.40
C GLN A 55 7.76 2.84 -10.41
N SER A 56 8.05 4.07 -9.94
CA SER A 56 7.13 4.80 -9.05
C SER A 56 5.76 5.02 -9.70
N LYS A 57 5.71 5.44 -10.98
CA LYS A 57 4.46 5.59 -11.73
C LYS A 57 3.69 4.28 -11.85
N ARG A 58 4.40 3.18 -12.13
CA ARG A 58 3.78 1.85 -12.26
C ARG A 58 3.19 1.36 -10.94
N ILE A 59 3.90 1.55 -9.83
CA ILE A 59 3.40 1.18 -8.49
C ILE A 59 2.17 2.02 -8.14
N ASN A 60 2.20 3.33 -8.38
CA ASN A 60 1.04 4.20 -8.16
C ASN A 60 -0.17 3.77 -9.00
N ALA A 61 0.03 3.38 -10.26
CA ALA A 61 -1.04 2.87 -11.12
C ALA A 61 -1.64 1.56 -10.58
N ILE A 62 -0.80 0.64 -10.08
CA ILE A 62 -1.27 -0.62 -9.46
C ILE A 62 -2.06 -0.31 -8.18
N MET A 63 -1.58 0.60 -7.31
CA MET A 63 -2.31 1.03 -6.13
C MET A 63 -3.67 1.64 -6.49
N GLN A 64 -3.74 2.45 -7.54
CA GLN A 64 -4.98 3.06 -8.03
C GLN A 64 -6.02 2.02 -8.45
N THR A 65 -5.59 0.94 -9.08
CA THR A 65 -6.49 -0.07 -9.66
C THR A 65 -6.78 -1.26 -8.73
N CYS A 66 -5.88 -1.58 -7.81
CA CYS A 66 -5.94 -2.80 -7.00
C CYS A 66 -5.78 -2.56 -5.50
N GLY A 67 -5.61 -1.31 -5.05
CA GLY A 67 -5.19 -1.00 -3.67
C GLY A 67 -6.26 -1.22 -2.60
N PHE A 68 -7.55 -1.32 -2.97
CA PHE A 68 -8.68 -1.37 -2.04
C PHE A 68 -9.60 -2.58 -2.25
N TYR A 69 -9.04 -3.71 -2.69
CA TYR A 69 -9.80 -4.93 -2.99
C TYR A 69 -10.95 -4.61 -3.97
N ASP A 70 -12.17 -5.09 -3.71
CA ASP A 70 -13.34 -4.85 -4.56
C ASP A 70 -13.81 -3.37 -4.58
N GLN A 71 -13.26 -2.53 -3.70
CA GLN A 71 -13.61 -1.11 -3.61
C GLN A 71 -12.58 -0.18 -4.28
N ALA A 72 -11.59 -0.71 -4.99
CA ALA A 72 -10.57 0.12 -5.66
C ALA A 72 -11.18 1.16 -6.62
N GLY A 73 -12.17 0.75 -7.42
CA GLY A 73 -12.89 1.67 -8.30
C GLY A 73 -13.67 2.77 -7.56
N LEU A 74 -14.33 2.42 -6.45
CA LEU A 74 -15.05 3.37 -5.62
C LEU A 74 -14.10 4.38 -4.95
N PHE A 75 -12.98 3.91 -4.41
CA PHE A 75 -11.95 4.78 -3.82
C PHE A 75 -11.36 5.71 -4.88
N SER A 76 -11.03 5.17 -6.03
CA SER A 76 -10.52 5.94 -7.17
C SER A 76 -11.50 7.04 -7.60
N TYR A 77 -12.79 6.73 -7.68
CA TYR A 77 -13.85 7.69 -8.03
C TYR A 77 -14.00 8.81 -6.99
N LYS A 78 -13.99 8.45 -5.69
CA LYS A 78 -14.24 9.43 -4.61
C LYS A 78 -13.02 10.27 -4.26
N ILE A 79 -11.84 9.67 -4.25
CA ILE A 79 -10.61 10.26 -3.71
C ILE A 79 -9.63 10.60 -4.83
N GLY A 80 -9.54 9.77 -5.88
CA GLY A 80 -8.66 10.03 -7.02
C GLY A 80 -7.17 9.87 -6.75
N LEU A 81 -6.78 9.30 -5.63
CA LEU A 81 -5.38 9.10 -5.25
C LEU A 81 -5.00 7.61 -5.31
N PRO A 82 -3.79 7.29 -5.78
CA PRO A 82 -3.21 5.97 -5.56
C PRO A 82 -3.14 5.68 -4.06
N GLY A 83 -3.57 4.50 -3.66
CA GLY A 83 -3.54 4.13 -2.24
C GLY A 83 -3.63 2.63 -2.01
N LYS A 84 -3.37 2.23 -0.78
CA LYS A 84 -3.42 0.83 -0.34
C LYS A 84 -4.07 0.73 1.03
N SER A 85 -5.03 -0.17 1.16
CA SER A 85 -5.60 -0.56 2.44
C SER A 85 -4.95 -1.85 2.95
N GLY A 86 -4.96 -2.01 4.27
CA GLY A 86 -4.50 -3.23 4.95
C GLY A 86 -5.57 -3.77 5.89
N VAL A 87 -5.63 -5.10 6.01
CA VAL A 87 -6.56 -5.78 6.93
C VAL A 87 -6.28 -5.50 8.41
N GLY A 88 -5.15 -4.87 8.74
CA GLY A 88 -4.88 -4.33 10.08
C GLY A 88 -5.66 -3.06 10.39
N GLY A 89 -6.35 -2.45 9.40
CA GLY A 89 -7.13 -1.21 9.56
C GLY A 89 -6.40 0.06 9.10
N GLY A 90 -5.19 -0.07 8.57
CA GLY A 90 -4.44 1.04 7.99
C GLY A 90 -4.85 1.33 6.54
N ILE A 91 -4.86 2.60 6.18
CA ILE A 91 -4.95 3.06 4.79
C ILE A 91 -3.84 4.08 4.57
N ILE A 92 -3.14 3.95 3.46
CA ILE A 92 -2.18 4.92 2.97
C ILE A 92 -2.61 5.37 1.58
N ALA A 93 -2.57 6.67 1.31
CA ALA A 93 -2.77 7.25 -0.01
C ALA A 93 -1.62 8.19 -0.36
N VAL A 94 -1.36 8.35 -1.64
CA VAL A 94 -0.24 9.13 -2.17
C VAL A 94 -0.76 10.19 -3.14
N HIS A 95 -0.41 11.44 -2.91
CA HIS A 95 -0.58 12.49 -3.92
C HIS A 95 0.75 12.65 -4.68
N PRO A 96 0.83 12.19 -5.94
CA PRO A 96 2.08 12.28 -6.71
C PRO A 96 2.57 13.73 -6.83
N GLY A 97 3.82 13.95 -6.43
CA GLY A 97 4.46 15.26 -6.43
C GLY A 97 4.28 16.09 -5.16
N ASN A 98 3.44 15.66 -4.21
CA ASN A 98 3.09 16.49 -3.05
C ASN A 98 3.27 15.77 -1.70
N TYR A 99 2.45 14.76 -1.39
CA TYR A 99 2.43 14.16 -0.03
C TYR A 99 1.99 12.69 -0.03
N ALA A 100 2.18 12.05 1.10
CA ALA A 100 1.53 10.81 1.49
C ALA A 100 0.67 11.07 2.73
N ILE A 101 -0.46 10.37 2.83
CA ILE A 101 -1.39 10.47 3.96
C ILE A 101 -1.75 9.07 4.46
N ALA A 102 -1.63 8.86 5.76
CA ALA A 102 -1.95 7.59 6.41
C ALA A 102 -3.01 7.78 7.48
N VAL A 103 -3.95 6.87 7.53
CA VAL A 103 -4.97 6.80 8.58
C VAL A 103 -5.04 5.37 9.13
N TYR A 104 -5.42 5.25 10.39
CA TYR A 104 -5.59 3.96 11.05
C TYR A 104 -6.92 3.91 11.82
N SER A 105 -7.70 2.88 11.52
CA SER A 105 -8.89 2.52 12.30
C SER A 105 -9.17 1.03 12.16
N PRO A 106 -9.23 0.26 13.26
CA PRO A 106 -9.22 -1.21 13.22
C PRO A 106 -10.51 -1.86 12.74
N ARG A 107 -11.68 -1.20 12.74
CA ARG A 107 -12.92 -1.79 12.22
C ARG A 107 -12.91 -1.82 10.71
N LEU A 108 -13.12 -3.03 10.17
CA LEU A 108 -13.19 -3.25 8.73
C LEU A 108 -14.66 -3.41 8.30
N ASN A 109 -14.94 -3.04 7.05
CA ASN A 109 -16.19 -3.36 6.38
C ASN A 109 -16.14 -4.79 5.80
N ASP A 110 -17.24 -5.22 5.20
CA ASP A 110 -17.37 -6.53 4.55
C ASP A 110 -16.41 -6.78 3.37
N LYS A 111 -15.77 -5.74 2.85
CA LYS A 111 -14.75 -5.79 1.80
C LYS A 111 -13.31 -5.74 2.33
N GLY A 112 -13.11 -5.74 3.66
CA GLY A 112 -11.81 -5.74 4.29
C GLY A 112 -11.12 -4.38 4.39
N ASN A 113 -11.83 -3.28 4.13
CA ASN A 113 -11.32 -1.93 4.26
C ASN A 113 -11.77 -1.26 5.56
N SER A 114 -10.93 -0.40 6.15
CA SER A 114 -11.29 0.36 7.35
C SER A 114 -12.55 1.19 7.13
N VAL A 115 -13.56 1.01 7.98
CA VAL A 115 -14.85 1.74 7.89
C VAL A 115 -14.66 3.25 8.03
N LEU A 116 -13.90 3.68 9.04
CA LEU A 116 -13.66 5.11 9.27
C LEU A 116 -12.60 5.65 8.32
N GLY A 117 -11.56 4.87 8.02
CA GLY A 117 -10.53 5.28 7.08
C GLY A 117 -11.06 5.54 5.65
N MET A 118 -12.11 4.83 5.24
CA MET A 118 -12.79 5.07 3.95
C MET A 118 -13.70 6.30 3.95
N LYS A 119 -13.99 6.89 5.12
CA LYS A 119 -14.80 8.10 5.28
C LYS A 119 -13.95 9.36 5.48
N PHE A 120 -12.71 9.19 5.91
CA PHE A 120 -11.75 10.27 6.10
C PHE A 120 -11.35 10.91 4.75
#